data_a1e75d7839943b8c761d615baee45410
#
_entry.id   a1e75d7839943b8c761d615baee45410
#
_cell.length_a   1.000
_cell.length_b   1.000
_cell.length_c   1.000
_cell.angle_alpha   90.00
_cell.angle_beta   90.00
_cell.angle_gamma   90.00
#
_symmetry.space_group_name_H-M   'P 1'
#
loop_
_entity.id
_entity.type
_entity.pdbx_description
1 polymer ?
#
loop_
_entity_poly.entity_id
_entity_poly.type
_entity_poly.pdbx_seq_one_letter_code
_entity_poly.pdbx_strand_id
1 'polypeptide(L)'
;MWVRDRLDGLWCDEDFAGWYPRDGRPGLSPAQLATVCVLQFVLGLSDRQAAEAVRCRIDFKYAMAMELDDPGFHHSVLADFRDRLAEGGRADRLLDLALARLKAAGLVRERTTQRTDSTYVLAAVRDLTRLELVTEAVRAALEEVAGAAGHLLDGLVDEEWGQRYGRPARLGKNPTRPKTRILATGNDAARLLEHLYRHGTGRAWGRQVQALRQILVQNYYRDGAGRLLWRTGEDDGFGLAPSSRAIVSPYDTSARYARHGHIVSWSGFSAHLTETCAPDGPNVITDVATTAATTHDSRVLPGIHARLRRRGLLPAEHLVDSGYTSLVHLEQAARDHQVTVTGPLPGNPTRQHRRGEGFGRDDFHIDFDRREVTCPQGQVSQGWHGPYPTSSPTAAPLIVARFTMGQCRPCPVRAQCTTSRESARNVGFPPRELRDLQLRVRTEQQTPQWKARYAVRSGVEGTVNEFAHGHGMRHCRYRGQDKTHIQHVLTAIAVNIE
;
A
#
# COMPACT_ATOMS: atom_id res chain seq x y z
N MET A 1 -11.09 -4.15 -30.24
CA MET A 1 -11.23 -4.90 -31.51
C MET A 1 -10.34 -6.15 -31.48
N TRP A 2 -9.02 -6.04 -31.43
CA TRP A 2 -8.10 -7.19 -31.48
C TRP A 2 -8.43 -8.31 -30.46
N VAL A 3 -8.74 -7.96 -29.19
CA VAL A 3 -9.13 -8.92 -28.14
C VAL A 3 -10.37 -9.72 -28.56
N ARG A 4 -11.38 -9.08 -29.15
CA ARG A 4 -12.58 -9.74 -29.63
C ARG A 4 -12.26 -10.69 -30.81
N ASP A 5 -11.46 -10.20 -31.77
CA ASP A 5 -11.15 -10.94 -32.99
C ASP A 5 -10.24 -12.14 -32.77
N ARG A 6 -9.33 -12.07 -31.79
CA ARG A 6 -8.27 -13.06 -31.57
C ARG A 6 -8.47 -13.94 -30.36
N LEU A 7 -9.16 -13.44 -29.33
CA LEU A 7 -9.32 -14.10 -28.04
C LEU A 7 -10.77 -14.46 -27.72
N ASP A 8 -11.72 -14.08 -28.59
CA ASP A 8 -13.17 -14.17 -28.34
C ASP A 8 -13.60 -13.54 -27.01
N GLY A 9 -12.93 -12.44 -26.63
CA GLY A 9 -13.08 -11.75 -25.35
C GLY A 9 -12.07 -12.22 -24.30
N LEU A 10 -12.07 -11.53 -23.16
CA LEU A 10 -11.20 -11.84 -22.00
C LEU A 10 -11.89 -12.79 -21.02
N TRP A 11 -13.22 -12.85 -21.04
CA TRP A 11 -14.05 -13.62 -20.12
C TRP A 11 -15.27 -14.22 -20.81
N CYS A 12 -15.81 -15.28 -20.23
CA CYS A 12 -17.11 -15.85 -20.54
C CYS A 12 -17.97 -15.88 -19.25
N ASP A 13 -19.29 -16.01 -19.37
CA ASP A 13 -20.21 -15.95 -18.21
C ASP A 13 -19.98 -17.09 -17.23
N GLU A 14 -19.50 -18.23 -17.67
CA GLU A 14 -19.13 -19.38 -16.86
C GLU A 14 -18.03 -19.06 -15.85
N ASP A 15 -17.12 -18.16 -16.18
CA ASP A 15 -16.05 -17.67 -15.29
C ASP A 15 -16.59 -17.02 -14.02
N PHE A 16 -17.83 -16.54 -14.07
CA PHE A 16 -18.53 -15.80 -13.02
C PHE A 16 -19.65 -16.60 -12.34
N ALA A 17 -19.93 -17.82 -12.77
CA ALA A 17 -21.08 -18.62 -12.30
C ALA A 17 -21.12 -18.75 -10.77
N GLY A 18 -19.97 -18.86 -10.11
CA GLY A 18 -19.87 -18.94 -8.64
C GLY A 18 -20.17 -17.62 -7.89
N TRP A 19 -20.39 -16.52 -8.58
CA TRP A 19 -20.64 -15.21 -7.97
C TRP A 19 -22.13 -14.86 -7.89
N TYR A 20 -22.97 -15.68 -8.52
CA TYR A 20 -24.39 -15.45 -8.66
C TYR A 20 -25.18 -16.65 -8.13
N PRO A 21 -26.40 -16.42 -7.60
CA PRO A 21 -27.30 -17.52 -7.26
C PRO A 21 -27.65 -18.32 -8.52
N ARG A 22 -27.85 -19.64 -8.35
CA ARG A 22 -28.22 -20.52 -9.45
C ARG A 22 -29.69 -20.41 -9.86
N ASP A 23 -30.52 -19.89 -8.96
CA ASP A 23 -31.95 -19.74 -9.13
C ASP A 23 -32.32 -18.28 -9.32
N GLY A 24 -33.36 -18.00 -10.10
CA GLY A 24 -33.90 -16.67 -10.31
C GLY A 24 -33.93 -16.25 -11.78
N ARG A 25 -34.29 -14.98 -12.01
CA ARG A 25 -34.31 -14.40 -13.36
C ARG A 25 -32.88 -14.30 -13.91
N PRO A 26 -32.64 -14.69 -15.18
CA PRO A 26 -31.34 -14.45 -15.83
C PRO A 26 -30.94 -12.98 -15.70
N GLY A 27 -29.76 -12.74 -15.13
CA GLY A 27 -29.18 -11.41 -15.02
C GLY A 27 -28.51 -10.96 -16.33
N LEU A 28 -27.98 -9.75 -16.31
CA LEU A 28 -27.08 -9.29 -17.39
C LEU A 28 -25.80 -10.13 -17.37
N SER A 29 -25.21 -10.36 -18.55
CA SER A 29 -23.95 -11.07 -18.70
C SER A 29 -22.83 -10.42 -17.84
N PRO A 30 -22.27 -11.12 -16.85
CA PRO A 30 -21.16 -10.60 -16.08
C PRO A 30 -19.89 -10.42 -16.90
N ALA A 31 -19.67 -11.20 -17.95
CA ALA A 31 -18.57 -11.04 -18.89
C ALA A 31 -18.68 -9.71 -19.66
N GLN A 32 -19.89 -9.35 -20.10
CA GLN A 32 -20.15 -8.06 -20.71
C GLN A 32 -19.97 -6.91 -19.72
N LEU A 33 -20.47 -7.03 -18.49
CA LEU A 33 -20.29 -6.01 -17.44
C LEU A 33 -18.80 -5.79 -17.10
N ALA A 34 -18.00 -6.87 -17.01
CA ALA A 34 -16.56 -6.78 -16.83
C ALA A 34 -15.89 -6.04 -17.99
N THR A 35 -16.27 -6.35 -19.24
CA THR A 35 -15.77 -5.69 -20.45
C THR A 35 -16.11 -4.20 -20.45
N VAL A 36 -17.36 -3.83 -20.13
CA VAL A 36 -17.76 -2.42 -20.01
C VAL A 36 -16.96 -1.70 -18.93
N CYS A 37 -16.74 -2.34 -17.78
CA CYS A 37 -15.91 -1.74 -16.72
C CYS A 37 -14.48 -1.46 -17.20
N VAL A 38 -13.86 -2.35 -17.97
CA VAL A 38 -12.53 -2.11 -18.54
C VAL A 38 -12.57 -0.96 -19.57
N LEU A 39 -13.50 -1.00 -20.53
CA LEU A 39 -13.65 0.05 -21.54
C LEU A 39 -13.96 1.41 -20.91
N GLN A 40 -14.66 1.43 -19.78
CA GLN A 40 -14.89 2.63 -18.97
C GLN A 40 -13.58 3.27 -18.51
N PHE A 41 -12.59 2.46 -18.10
CA PHE A 41 -11.28 2.96 -17.65
C PHE A 41 -10.38 3.33 -18.82
N VAL A 42 -10.37 2.58 -19.92
CA VAL A 42 -9.69 2.94 -21.17
C VAL A 42 -10.10 4.33 -21.62
N LEU A 43 -11.40 4.61 -21.68
CA LEU A 43 -11.95 5.84 -22.23
C LEU A 43 -12.24 6.94 -21.19
N GLY A 44 -11.93 6.73 -19.93
CA GLY A 44 -12.16 7.70 -18.85
C GLY A 44 -13.63 8.03 -18.57
N LEU A 45 -14.59 7.13 -18.91
CA LEU A 45 -16.01 7.40 -18.84
C LEU A 45 -16.56 7.34 -17.40
N SER A 46 -17.61 8.10 -17.12
CA SER A 46 -18.48 7.91 -15.96
C SER A 46 -19.43 6.71 -16.18
N ASP A 47 -20.06 6.21 -15.11
CA ASP A 47 -21.03 5.10 -15.22
C ASP A 47 -22.18 5.41 -16.20
N ARG A 48 -22.70 6.64 -16.18
CA ARG A 48 -23.73 7.07 -17.12
C ARG A 48 -23.24 7.09 -18.56
N GLN A 49 -22.05 7.64 -18.78
CA GLN A 49 -21.45 7.65 -20.12
C GLN A 49 -21.13 6.25 -20.63
N ALA A 50 -20.67 5.35 -19.75
CA ALA A 50 -20.39 3.95 -20.13
C ALA A 50 -21.69 3.22 -20.50
N ALA A 51 -22.76 3.35 -19.71
CA ALA A 51 -24.07 2.77 -20.03
C ALA A 51 -24.65 3.35 -21.33
N GLU A 52 -24.50 4.65 -21.58
CA GLU A 52 -24.92 5.28 -22.83
C GLU A 52 -24.07 4.80 -24.02
N ALA A 53 -22.76 4.61 -23.82
CA ALA A 53 -21.87 4.05 -24.85
C ALA A 53 -22.30 2.62 -25.23
N VAL A 54 -22.69 1.78 -24.28
CA VAL A 54 -23.25 0.44 -24.52
C VAL A 54 -24.48 0.53 -25.41
N ARG A 55 -25.37 1.51 -25.18
CA ARG A 55 -26.60 1.69 -25.94
C ARG A 55 -26.36 2.18 -27.38
N CYS A 56 -25.44 3.15 -27.56
CA CYS A 56 -25.35 3.93 -28.79
C CYS A 56 -24.10 3.66 -29.65
N ARG A 57 -23.02 3.06 -29.09
CA ARG A 57 -21.75 2.91 -29.78
C ARG A 57 -21.58 1.52 -30.39
N ILE A 58 -21.29 1.48 -31.69
CA ILE A 58 -21.07 0.22 -32.44
C ILE A 58 -19.83 -0.52 -31.94
N ASP A 59 -18.76 0.19 -31.58
CA ASP A 59 -17.54 -0.42 -31.05
C ASP A 59 -17.75 -1.12 -29.71
N PHE A 60 -18.63 -0.56 -28.82
CA PHE A 60 -19.04 -1.24 -27.59
C PHE A 60 -19.87 -2.49 -27.88
N LYS A 61 -20.86 -2.38 -28.78
CA LYS A 61 -21.67 -3.52 -29.22
C LYS A 61 -20.80 -4.64 -29.78
N TYR A 62 -19.86 -4.30 -30.63
CA TYR A 62 -18.91 -5.25 -31.21
C TYR A 62 -18.02 -5.91 -30.15
N ALA A 63 -17.41 -5.11 -29.26
CA ALA A 63 -16.52 -5.62 -28.23
C ALA A 63 -17.21 -6.62 -27.28
N MET A 64 -18.51 -6.47 -27.05
CA MET A 64 -19.31 -7.30 -26.17
C MET A 64 -20.16 -8.37 -26.89
N ALA A 65 -20.07 -8.47 -28.23
CA ALA A 65 -20.92 -9.32 -29.05
C ALA A 65 -22.42 -9.12 -28.78
N MET A 66 -22.83 -7.84 -28.71
CA MET A 66 -24.24 -7.46 -28.51
C MET A 66 -24.91 -7.15 -29.85
N GLU A 67 -26.22 -7.42 -29.93
CA GLU A 67 -27.02 -7.02 -31.07
C GLU A 67 -27.10 -5.47 -31.16
N LEU A 68 -27.25 -4.93 -32.35
CA LEU A 68 -27.25 -3.50 -32.58
C LEU A 68 -28.45 -2.80 -31.90
N ASP A 69 -29.59 -3.47 -31.81
CA ASP A 69 -30.81 -3.00 -31.19
C ASP A 69 -30.96 -3.28 -29.71
N ASP A 70 -29.96 -3.96 -29.10
CA ASP A 70 -29.95 -4.21 -27.66
C ASP A 70 -30.05 -2.87 -26.88
N PRO A 71 -31.04 -2.71 -25.98
CA PRO A 71 -31.27 -1.45 -25.28
C PRO A 71 -30.21 -1.10 -24.24
N GLY A 72 -29.25 -1.98 -23.97
CA GLY A 72 -28.27 -1.83 -22.90
C GLY A 72 -28.88 -1.97 -21.51
N PHE A 73 -28.30 -1.28 -20.54
CA PHE A 73 -28.70 -1.36 -19.15
C PHE A 73 -28.58 -0.01 -18.41
N HIS A 74 -29.22 0.07 -17.22
CA HIS A 74 -29.12 1.27 -16.39
C HIS A 74 -27.74 1.35 -15.72
N HIS A 75 -27.17 2.55 -15.63
CA HIS A 75 -25.81 2.78 -15.11
C HIS A 75 -25.55 2.27 -13.67
N SER A 76 -26.60 2.15 -12.83
CA SER A 76 -26.46 1.60 -11.47
C SER A 76 -25.94 0.18 -11.43
N VAL A 77 -26.20 -0.60 -12.50
CA VAL A 77 -25.73 -2.00 -12.61
C VAL A 77 -24.20 -2.07 -12.55
N LEU A 78 -23.50 -1.08 -13.08
CA LEU A 78 -22.02 -1.03 -12.98
C LEU A 78 -21.53 -0.83 -11.55
N ALA A 79 -22.28 -0.04 -10.75
CA ALA A 79 -21.97 0.11 -9.33
C ALA A 79 -22.19 -1.20 -8.57
N ASP A 80 -23.34 -1.87 -8.79
CA ASP A 80 -23.67 -3.15 -8.17
C ASP A 80 -22.67 -4.26 -8.56
N PHE A 81 -22.22 -4.27 -9.80
CA PHE A 81 -21.19 -5.21 -10.26
C PHE A 81 -19.84 -4.95 -9.56
N ARG A 82 -19.42 -3.69 -9.45
CA ARG A 82 -18.18 -3.35 -8.71
C ARG A 82 -18.28 -3.65 -7.22
N ASP A 83 -19.45 -3.51 -6.61
CA ASP A 83 -19.63 -3.92 -5.20
C ASP A 83 -19.43 -5.42 -5.03
N ARG A 84 -19.86 -6.25 -5.99
CA ARG A 84 -19.54 -7.69 -6.03
C ARG A 84 -18.03 -7.96 -6.25
N LEU A 85 -17.35 -7.16 -7.09
CA LEU A 85 -15.91 -7.28 -7.29
C LEU A 85 -15.10 -6.97 -6.02
N ALA A 86 -15.63 -6.15 -5.11
CA ALA A 86 -14.98 -5.80 -3.86
C ALA A 86 -14.93 -6.97 -2.86
N GLU A 87 -15.69 -8.03 -3.08
CA GLU A 87 -15.81 -9.16 -2.18
C GLU A 87 -14.82 -10.29 -2.52
N GLY A 88 -14.19 -10.88 -1.49
CA GLY A 88 -13.52 -12.18 -1.62
C GLY A 88 -12.39 -12.28 -2.66
N GLY A 89 -11.71 -11.16 -2.98
CA GLY A 89 -10.61 -11.16 -3.95
C GLY A 89 -11.04 -11.31 -5.43
N ARG A 90 -12.31 -11.03 -5.73
CA ARG A 90 -12.86 -11.15 -7.11
C ARG A 90 -12.19 -10.21 -8.11
N ALA A 91 -11.70 -9.04 -7.65
CA ALA A 91 -10.93 -8.16 -8.52
C ALA A 91 -9.65 -8.84 -9.04
N ASP A 92 -8.87 -9.47 -8.14
CA ASP A 92 -7.70 -10.27 -8.55
C ASP A 92 -8.08 -11.40 -9.50
N ARG A 93 -9.21 -12.07 -9.26
CA ARG A 93 -9.71 -13.13 -10.13
C ARG A 93 -9.98 -12.63 -11.56
N LEU A 94 -10.48 -11.40 -11.70
CA LEU A 94 -10.70 -10.79 -13.00
C LEU A 94 -9.40 -10.63 -13.79
N LEU A 95 -8.33 -10.17 -13.12
CA LEU A 95 -6.99 -10.09 -13.70
C LEU A 95 -6.43 -11.50 -14.02
N ASP A 96 -6.63 -12.46 -13.11
CA ASP A 96 -6.17 -13.86 -13.30
C ASP A 96 -6.75 -14.45 -14.59
N LEU A 97 -8.06 -14.25 -14.85
CA LEU A 97 -8.76 -14.72 -16.05
C LEU A 97 -8.23 -14.04 -17.33
N ALA A 98 -8.09 -12.72 -17.31
CA ALA A 98 -7.54 -11.97 -18.44
C ALA A 98 -6.11 -12.45 -18.79
N LEU A 99 -5.25 -12.58 -17.77
CA LEU A 99 -3.87 -13.07 -17.95
C LEU A 99 -3.82 -14.52 -18.44
N ALA A 100 -4.76 -15.37 -18.03
CA ALA A 100 -4.85 -16.75 -18.54
C ALA A 100 -5.12 -16.78 -20.04
N ARG A 101 -6.00 -15.89 -20.56
CA ARG A 101 -6.24 -15.74 -22.00
C ARG A 101 -5.01 -15.26 -22.76
N LEU A 102 -4.32 -14.22 -22.22
CA LEU A 102 -3.07 -13.70 -22.79
C LEU A 102 -1.96 -14.77 -22.80
N LYS A 103 -1.88 -15.59 -21.74
CA LYS A 103 -0.93 -16.71 -21.66
C LYS A 103 -1.25 -17.78 -22.68
N ALA A 104 -2.51 -18.16 -22.85
CA ALA A 104 -2.94 -19.13 -23.85
C ALA A 104 -2.65 -18.64 -25.29
N ALA A 105 -2.71 -17.33 -25.53
CA ALA A 105 -2.33 -16.71 -26.80
C ALA A 105 -0.80 -16.54 -26.99
N GLY A 106 0.03 -16.98 -26.04
CA GLY A 106 1.48 -16.89 -26.10
C GLY A 106 2.08 -15.49 -25.87
N LEU A 107 1.25 -14.51 -25.45
CA LEU A 107 1.69 -13.12 -25.21
C LEU A 107 2.42 -12.96 -23.88
N VAL A 108 2.16 -13.83 -22.92
CA VAL A 108 2.80 -13.82 -21.60
C VAL A 108 3.31 -15.22 -21.29
N ARG A 109 4.54 -15.31 -20.82
CA ARG A 109 5.19 -16.58 -20.50
C ARG A 109 5.75 -16.56 -19.07
N GLU A 110 5.78 -17.73 -18.43
CA GLU A 110 6.48 -17.94 -17.16
C GLU A 110 8.01 -17.89 -17.36
N ARG A 111 8.73 -17.60 -16.30
CA ARG A 111 10.20 -17.59 -16.26
C ARG A 111 10.87 -16.59 -17.22
N THR A 112 10.15 -15.54 -17.59
CA THR A 112 10.74 -14.37 -18.25
C THR A 112 11.27 -13.37 -17.22
N THR A 113 11.84 -12.26 -17.68
CA THR A 113 12.18 -11.12 -16.82
C THR A 113 10.94 -10.26 -16.60
N GLN A 114 10.71 -9.87 -15.34
CA GLN A 114 9.66 -8.91 -14.98
C GLN A 114 10.25 -7.78 -14.14
N ARG A 115 9.54 -6.66 -14.08
CA ARG A 115 9.94 -5.49 -13.30
C ARG A 115 8.76 -4.93 -12.53
N THR A 116 9.03 -4.36 -11.35
CA THR A 116 8.01 -3.75 -10.49
C THR A 116 8.42 -2.35 -10.09
N ASP A 117 7.41 -1.47 -10.07
CA ASP A 117 7.51 -0.14 -9.47
C ASP A 117 6.21 0.26 -8.78
N SER A 118 6.27 1.31 -7.97
CA SER A 118 5.10 1.84 -7.26
C SER A 118 4.83 3.30 -7.60
N THR A 119 3.57 3.68 -7.44
CA THR A 119 3.17 5.07 -7.53
C THR A 119 2.16 5.42 -6.45
N TYR A 120 2.17 6.67 -6.01
CA TYR A 120 1.19 7.17 -5.05
C TYR A 120 -0.15 7.45 -5.73
N VAL A 121 -1.23 7.21 -4.99
CA VAL A 121 -2.61 7.43 -5.44
C VAL A 121 -3.37 8.21 -4.37
N LEU A 122 -3.99 9.31 -4.76
CA LEU A 122 -4.76 10.18 -3.89
C LEU A 122 -6.14 9.57 -3.63
N ALA A 123 -6.51 9.43 -2.36
CA ALA A 123 -7.84 8.95 -1.99
C ALA A 123 -8.94 9.94 -2.42
N ALA A 124 -10.16 9.42 -2.63
CA ALA A 124 -11.35 10.21 -2.97
C ALA A 124 -11.89 10.96 -1.73
N VAL A 125 -11.02 11.63 -1.01
CA VAL A 125 -11.33 12.41 0.20
C VAL A 125 -10.65 13.77 0.15
N ARG A 126 -11.24 14.72 0.84
CA ARG A 126 -10.63 16.05 1.00
C ARG A 126 -9.54 16.00 2.08
N ASP A 127 -8.46 16.71 1.86
CA ASP A 127 -7.49 16.97 2.93
C ASP A 127 -8.13 17.81 4.03
N LEU A 128 -7.99 17.34 5.26
CA LEU A 128 -8.58 17.94 6.45
C LEU A 128 -7.48 18.30 7.44
N THR A 129 -7.57 19.50 8.02
CA THR A 129 -6.82 19.79 9.24
C THR A 129 -7.29 18.87 10.36
N ARG A 130 -6.49 18.68 11.42
CA ARG A 130 -6.89 17.80 12.54
C ARG A 130 -8.23 18.21 13.17
N LEU A 131 -8.50 19.52 13.29
CA LEU A 131 -9.77 20.00 13.83
C LEU A 131 -10.93 19.73 12.86
N GLU A 132 -10.74 19.97 11.56
CA GLU A 132 -11.73 19.61 10.55
C GLU A 132 -12.00 18.12 10.54
N LEU A 133 -10.98 17.29 10.70
CA LEU A 133 -11.13 15.82 10.76
C LEU A 133 -12.08 15.40 11.90
N VAL A 134 -11.90 15.94 13.10
CA VAL A 134 -12.79 15.63 14.22
C VAL A 134 -14.20 16.17 13.98
N THR A 135 -14.31 17.41 13.47
CA THR A 135 -15.62 18.01 13.13
C THR A 135 -16.38 17.20 12.10
N GLU A 136 -15.69 16.76 11.03
CA GLU A 136 -16.28 15.89 10.00
C GLU A 136 -16.60 14.49 10.53
N ALA A 137 -15.82 13.98 11.48
CA ALA A 137 -16.11 12.69 12.10
C ALA A 137 -17.39 12.73 12.95
N VAL A 138 -17.60 13.82 13.70
CA VAL A 138 -18.86 14.05 14.43
C VAL A 138 -20.03 14.15 13.44
N ARG A 139 -19.89 14.97 12.37
CA ARG A 139 -20.93 15.12 11.36
C ARG A 139 -21.29 13.79 10.68
N ALA A 140 -20.29 13.01 10.26
CA ALA A 140 -20.51 11.72 9.61
C ALA A 140 -21.19 10.71 10.54
N ALA A 141 -20.83 10.70 11.83
CA ALA A 141 -21.47 9.85 12.83
C ALA A 141 -22.93 10.26 13.09
N LEU A 142 -23.22 11.57 13.16
CA LEU A 142 -24.58 12.08 13.29
C LEU A 142 -25.45 11.69 12.09
N GLU A 143 -24.93 11.79 10.86
CA GLU A 143 -25.64 11.36 9.64
C GLU A 143 -25.95 9.85 9.67
N GLU A 144 -24.99 9.02 10.12
CA GLU A 144 -25.22 7.57 10.25
C GLU A 144 -26.29 7.27 11.28
N VAL A 145 -26.24 7.91 12.47
CA VAL A 145 -27.20 7.69 13.54
C VAL A 145 -28.58 8.19 13.14
N ALA A 146 -28.68 9.37 12.51
CA ALA A 146 -29.93 9.91 12.02
C ALA A 146 -30.64 8.97 11.03
N GLY A 147 -29.87 8.33 10.13
CA GLY A 147 -30.41 7.36 9.18
C GLY A 147 -30.78 6.01 9.78
N ALA A 148 -30.08 5.57 10.85
CA ALA A 148 -30.27 4.24 11.44
C ALA A 148 -31.17 4.22 12.70
N ALA A 149 -31.15 5.29 13.49
CA ALA A 149 -31.82 5.38 14.78
C ALA A 149 -31.96 6.85 15.23
N GLY A 150 -32.61 7.68 14.40
CA GLY A 150 -32.70 9.13 14.62
C GLY A 150 -33.23 9.53 16.00
N HIS A 151 -34.17 8.75 16.58
CA HIS A 151 -34.68 8.96 17.91
C HIS A 151 -33.62 9.01 19.03
N LEU A 152 -32.44 8.41 18.81
CA LEU A 152 -31.35 8.49 19.77
C LEU A 152 -30.65 9.85 19.78
N LEU A 153 -30.94 10.72 18.81
CA LEU A 153 -30.45 12.09 18.80
C LEU A 153 -31.38 13.08 19.51
N ASP A 154 -32.60 12.66 19.84
CA ASP A 154 -33.58 13.49 20.55
C ASP A 154 -33.04 13.87 21.93
N GLY A 155 -33.07 15.17 22.25
CA GLY A 155 -32.52 15.70 23.51
C GLY A 155 -30.99 15.72 23.63
N LEU A 156 -30.26 15.14 22.67
CA LEU A 156 -28.80 15.23 22.58
C LEU A 156 -28.36 16.39 21.67
N VAL A 157 -29.00 16.50 20.50
CA VAL A 157 -28.66 17.47 19.44
C VAL A 157 -29.56 18.69 19.56
N ASP A 158 -28.96 19.85 19.69
CA ASP A 158 -29.62 21.15 19.76
C ASP A 158 -29.27 22.02 18.53
N GLU A 159 -29.80 23.27 18.52
CA GLU A 159 -29.53 24.21 17.42
C GLU A 159 -28.06 24.53 17.25
N GLU A 160 -27.27 24.55 18.34
CA GLU A 160 -25.82 24.80 18.26
C GLU A 160 -25.09 23.66 17.55
N TRP A 161 -25.52 22.40 17.74
CA TRP A 161 -25.01 21.26 16.98
C TRP A 161 -25.34 21.39 15.49
N GLY A 162 -26.56 21.83 15.17
CA GLY A 162 -26.96 22.14 13.81
C GLY A 162 -26.04 23.15 13.13
N GLN A 163 -25.66 24.21 13.85
CA GLN A 163 -24.72 25.20 13.35
C GLN A 163 -23.30 24.65 13.18
N ARG A 164 -22.82 23.79 14.10
CA ARG A 164 -21.46 23.23 14.06
C ARG A 164 -21.30 22.09 13.03
N TYR A 165 -22.31 21.23 12.89
CA TYR A 165 -22.20 19.97 12.14
C TYR A 165 -23.16 19.84 10.97
N GLY A 166 -24.11 20.76 10.79
CA GLY A 166 -25.11 20.71 9.71
C GLY A 166 -24.52 20.92 8.30
N ARG A 167 -23.27 21.36 8.20
CA ARG A 167 -22.55 21.57 6.92
C ARG A 167 -21.14 20.99 6.98
N PRO A 168 -20.55 20.60 5.84
CA PRO A 168 -19.15 20.18 5.79
C PRO A 168 -18.20 21.20 6.41
N ALA A 169 -17.29 20.74 7.26
CA ALA A 169 -16.32 21.59 7.94
C ALA A 169 -15.41 22.29 6.94
N ARG A 170 -15.27 23.61 7.02
CA ARG A 170 -14.38 24.45 6.21
C ARG A 170 -13.74 25.52 7.10
N LEU A 171 -12.88 25.06 8.03
CA LEU A 171 -12.29 25.93 9.04
C LEU A 171 -10.98 26.56 8.59
N GLY A 172 -10.32 25.95 7.59
CA GLY A 172 -9.00 26.38 7.12
C GLY A 172 -7.88 26.13 8.14
N LYS A 173 -6.67 26.57 7.79
CA LYS A 173 -5.46 26.36 8.62
C LYS A 173 -5.46 27.20 9.91
N ASN A 174 -6.07 28.38 9.90
CA ASN A 174 -6.08 29.33 11.01
C ASN A 174 -7.53 29.71 11.40
N PRO A 175 -8.29 28.80 12.03
CA PRO A 175 -9.65 29.09 12.44
C PRO A 175 -9.68 30.10 13.59
N THR A 176 -10.77 30.88 13.66
CA THR A 176 -11.01 31.75 14.82
C THR A 176 -11.25 30.91 16.09
N ARG A 177 -10.71 31.36 17.24
CA ARG A 177 -10.85 30.69 18.55
C ARG A 177 -10.52 29.20 18.51
N PRO A 178 -9.33 28.79 18.02
CA PRO A 178 -9.02 27.37 17.79
C PRO A 178 -9.12 26.51 19.06
N LYS A 179 -8.64 27.00 20.20
CA LYS A 179 -8.68 26.29 21.49
C LYS A 179 -10.13 25.98 21.93
N THR A 180 -11.01 26.98 21.84
CA THR A 180 -12.43 26.81 22.20
C THR A 180 -13.12 25.78 21.27
N ARG A 181 -12.85 25.86 19.96
CA ARG A 181 -13.42 24.92 18.97
C ARG A 181 -12.92 23.49 19.19
N ILE A 182 -11.63 23.33 19.45
CA ILE A 182 -11.00 22.01 19.73
C ILE A 182 -11.70 21.36 20.93
N LEU A 183 -11.86 22.10 22.05
CA LEU A 183 -12.49 21.55 23.24
C LEU A 183 -13.99 21.27 23.05
N ALA A 184 -14.72 22.18 22.41
CA ALA A 184 -16.13 21.97 22.11
C ALA A 184 -16.36 20.74 21.24
N THR A 185 -15.65 20.63 20.12
CA THR A 185 -15.78 19.49 19.21
C THR A 185 -15.38 18.17 19.87
N GLY A 186 -14.32 18.16 20.68
CA GLY A 186 -13.90 16.97 21.42
C GLY A 186 -14.94 16.52 22.45
N ASN A 187 -15.52 17.46 23.20
CA ASN A 187 -16.56 17.17 24.18
C ASN A 187 -17.85 16.67 23.49
N ASP A 188 -18.25 17.29 22.37
CA ASP A 188 -19.40 16.84 21.59
C ASP A 188 -19.20 15.41 21.07
N ALA A 189 -18.00 15.10 20.54
CA ALA A 189 -17.64 13.75 20.10
C ALA A 189 -17.73 12.73 21.23
N ALA A 190 -17.18 13.06 22.41
CA ALA A 190 -17.25 12.19 23.58
C ALA A 190 -18.68 12.02 24.06
N ARG A 191 -19.45 13.10 24.17
CA ARG A 191 -20.87 13.10 24.58
C ARG A 191 -21.72 12.24 23.64
N LEU A 192 -21.54 12.36 22.32
CA LEU A 192 -22.23 11.54 21.33
C LEU A 192 -21.93 10.05 21.54
N LEU A 193 -20.63 9.69 21.63
CA LEU A 193 -20.24 8.29 21.82
C LEU A 193 -20.70 7.70 23.15
N GLU A 194 -20.65 8.46 24.25
CA GLU A 194 -21.15 8.04 25.56
C GLU A 194 -22.66 7.86 25.54
N HIS A 195 -23.39 8.75 24.87
CA HIS A 195 -24.83 8.64 24.69
C HIS A 195 -25.23 7.38 23.91
N LEU A 196 -24.56 7.14 22.76
CA LEU A 196 -24.79 5.96 21.95
C LEU A 196 -24.42 4.66 22.70
N TYR A 197 -23.41 4.68 23.54
CA TYR A 197 -23.06 3.54 24.38
C TYR A 197 -24.12 3.22 25.42
N ARG A 198 -24.72 4.24 26.06
CA ARG A 198 -25.75 4.07 27.11
C ARG A 198 -27.11 3.67 26.54
N HIS A 199 -27.53 4.27 25.43
CA HIS A 199 -28.87 4.17 24.90
C HIS A 199 -29.00 3.30 23.64
N GLY A 200 -27.89 3.00 22.97
CA GLY A 200 -27.85 2.15 21.78
C GLY A 200 -27.43 0.71 22.06
N THR A 201 -27.72 0.17 23.26
CA THR A 201 -27.31 -1.18 23.68
C THR A 201 -27.82 -2.25 22.74
N GLY A 202 -26.93 -3.21 22.38
CA GLY A 202 -27.24 -4.31 21.45
C GLY A 202 -27.17 -3.94 19.97
N ARG A 203 -26.88 -2.70 19.61
CA ARG A 203 -26.76 -2.26 18.21
C ARG A 203 -25.30 -2.24 17.74
N ALA A 204 -25.02 -2.85 16.60
CA ALA A 204 -23.75 -2.69 15.90
C ALA A 204 -23.78 -1.36 15.13
N TRP A 205 -22.91 -0.42 15.51
CA TRP A 205 -22.74 0.85 14.81
C TRP A 205 -21.91 0.67 13.55
N GLY A 206 -22.22 1.43 12.51
CA GLY A 206 -21.55 1.38 11.21
C GLY A 206 -20.19 2.08 11.20
N ARG A 207 -19.69 2.32 10.00
CA ARG A 207 -18.31 2.76 9.79
C ARG A 207 -18.01 4.15 10.35
N GLN A 208 -18.96 5.09 10.29
CA GLN A 208 -18.72 6.49 10.67
C GLN A 208 -18.66 6.65 12.19
N VAL A 209 -19.52 5.97 12.95
CA VAL A 209 -19.46 5.96 14.42
C VAL A 209 -18.15 5.29 14.90
N GLN A 210 -17.74 4.18 14.25
CA GLN A 210 -16.46 3.54 14.56
C GLN A 210 -15.26 4.44 14.19
N ALA A 211 -15.34 5.15 13.07
CA ALA A 211 -14.33 6.14 12.67
C ALA A 211 -14.24 7.29 13.70
N LEU A 212 -15.37 7.83 14.16
CA LEU A 212 -15.42 8.87 15.20
C LEU A 212 -14.70 8.40 16.47
N ARG A 213 -14.97 7.17 16.92
CA ARG A 213 -14.32 6.58 18.11
C ARG A 213 -12.79 6.57 17.96
N GLN A 214 -12.29 6.10 16.81
CA GLN A 214 -10.85 6.05 16.54
C GLN A 214 -10.24 7.45 16.40
N ILE A 215 -10.91 8.36 15.69
CA ILE A 215 -10.46 9.74 15.49
C ILE A 215 -10.44 10.52 16.81
N LEU A 216 -11.40 10.27 17.72
CA LEU A 216 -11.40 10.88 19.04
C LEU A 216 -10.15 10.44 19.84
N VAL A 217 -9.89 9.14 19.95
CA VAL A 217 -8.73 8.60 20.67
C VAL A 217 -7.41 9.04 20.03
N GLN A 218 -7.36 9.16 18.72
CA GLN A 218 -6.19 9.61 17.97
C GLN A 218 -5.83 11.07 18.25
N ASN A 219 -6.81 11.93 18.59
CA ASN A 219 -6.64 13.36 18.72
C ASN A 219 -6.80 13.89 20.16
N TYR A 220 -7.41 13.12 21.06
CA TYR A 220 -7.65 13.51 22.44
C TYR A 220 -7.25 12.40 23.43
N TYR A 221 -7.05 12.81 24.67
CA TYR A 221 -6.88 11.92 25.82
C TYR A 221 -7.60 12.52 27.04
N ARG A 222 -7.87 11.70 28.07
CA ARG A 222 -8.38 12.18 29.35
C ARG A 222 -7.22 12.27 30.34
N ASP A 223 -7.17 13.39 31.06
CA ASP A 223 -6.22 13.58 32.17
C ASP A 223 -6.69 12.80 33.42
N GLY A 224 -5.88 12.83 34.48
CA GLY A 224 -6.20 12.19 35.75
C GLY A 224 -7.47 12.71 36.44
N ALA A 225 -7.97 13.89 36.06
CA ALA A 225 -9.23 14.48 36.52
C ALA A 225 -10.41 14.17 35.58
N GLY A 226 -10.21 13.35 34.54
CA GLY A 226 -11.22 12.99 33.56
C GLY A 226 -11.51 14.04 32.50
N ARG A 227 -10.77 15.16 32.47
CA ARG A 227 -10.96 16.23 31.47
C ARG A 227 -10.38 15.82 30.13
N LEU A 228 -11.11 16.12 29.05
CA LEU A 228 -10.68 15.83 27.69
C LEU A 228 -9.67 16.90 27.22
N LEU A 229 -8.49 16.46 26.83
CA LEU A 229 -7.39 17.30 26.36
C LEU A 229 -6.96 16.91 24.94
N TRP A 230 -6.48 17.91 24.18
CA TRP A 230 -5.96 17.71 22.83
C TRP A 230 -4.55 17.13 22.87
N ARG A 231 -4.29 16.07 22.09
CA ARG A 231 -2.94 15.50 21.98
C ARG A 231 -2.01 16.45 21.24
N THR A 232 -0.91 16.76 21.89
CA THR A 232 0.26 17.42 21.28
C THR A 232 1.39 16.39 21.20
N GLY A 233 2.42 16.55 20.46
CA GLY A 233 3.51 15.56 20.38
C GLY A 233 4.32 15.41 21.67
N GLU A 234 4.10 16.27 22.67
CA GLU A 234 4.99 16.48 23.82
C GLU A 234 4.37 16.16 25.18
N ASP A 235 3.05 16.30 25.35
CA ASP A 235 2.46 16.48 26.69
C ASP A 235 1.87 15.23 27.38
N ASP A 236 1.62 14.12 26.69
CA ASP A 236 0.87 12.99 27.28
C ASP A 236 1.67 11.68 27.42
N GLY A 237 2.95 11.70 27.06
CA GLY A 237 3.81 10.51 27.08
C GLY A 237 3.47 9.45 26.02
N PHE A 238 2.33 9.58 25.33
CA PHE A 238 1.86 8.66 24.29
C PHE A 238 2.02 9.22 22.87
N GLY A 239 2.22 10.54 22.74
CA GLY A 239 2.40 11.21 21.46
C GLY A 239 1.19 11.16 20.53
N LEU A 240 1.41 11.51 19.28
CA LEU A 240 0.41 11.41 18.21
C LEU A 240 0.29 9.96 17.70
N ALA A 241 -0.88 9.61 17.19
CA ALA A 241 -1.08 8.29 16.57
C ALA A 241 -0.06 8.07 15.43
N PRO A 242 0.55 6.88 15.34
CA PRO A 242 1.44 6.54 14.24
C PRO A 242 0.73 6.72 12.89
N SER A 243 1.43 7.27 11.88
CA SER A 243 0.86 7.53 10.54
C SER A 243 0.24 6.28 9.90
N SER A 244 0.77 5.09 10.20
CA SER A 244 0.25 3.81 9.71
C SER A 244 -1.14 3.45 10.29
N ARG A 245 -1.55 4.06 11.40
CA ARG A 245 -2.85 3.84 12.05
C ARG A 245 -3.75 5.07 12.02
N ALA A 246 -3.18 6.26 11.83
CA ALA A 246 -3.91 7.51 11.86
C ALA A 246 -4.92 7.58 10.70
N ILE A 247 -6.20 7.73 11.04
CA ILE A 247 -7.28 7.98 10.08
C ILE A 247 -7.19 9.43 9.62
N VAL A 248 -7.29 9.66 8.31
CA VAL A 248 -7.23 10.98 7.68
C VAL A 248 -8.58 11.50 7.21
N SER A 249 -9.58 10.61 7.12
CA SER A 249 -10.96 10.98 6.77
C SER A 249 -11.94 9.98 7.38
N PRO A 250 -13.09 10.43 7.95
CA PRO A 250 -14.12 9.52 8.42
C PRO A 250 -14.83 8.79 7.27
N TYR A 251 -14.75 9.31 6.05
CA TYR A 251 -15.38 8.74 4.85
C TYR A 251 -14.54 7.66 4.17
N ASP A 252 -13.25 7.60 4.45
CA ASP A 252 -12.32 6.55 4.02
C ASP A 252 -11.32 6.24 5.14
N THR A 253 -11.68 5.28 5.97
CA THR A 253 -10.87 4.88 7.13
C THR A 253 -9.64 4.05 6.77
N SER A 254 -9.49 3.64 5.51
CA SER A 254 -8.34 2.89 5.00
C SER A 254 -7.25 3.78 4.40
N ALA A 255 -7.58 5.00 3.96
CA ALA A 255 -6.61 5.98 3.48
C ALA A 255 -5.64 6.40 4.58
N ARG A 256 -4.37 6.59 4.22
CA ARG A 256 -3.30 7.01 5.15
C ARG A 256 -2.54 8.18 4.57
N TYR A 257 -2.04 9.03 5.47
CA TYR A 257 -1.10 10.11 5.11
C TYR A 257 0.31 9.54 5.05
N ALA A 258 0.99 9.77 3.96
CA ALA A 258 2.40 9.45 3.77
C ALA A 258 3.18 10.64 3.23
N ARG A 259 4.49 10.59 3.39
CA ARG A 259 5.42 11.59 2.87
C ARG A 259 6.67 10.89 2.33
N HIS A 260 7.05 11.27 1.13
CA HIS A 260 8.30 10.84 0.52
C HIS A 260 9.30 12.01 0.49
N GLY A 261 10.34 11.91 1.32
CA GLY A 261 11.30 13.00 1.50
C GLY A 261 10.65 14.31 1.97
N HIS A 262 11.09 15.43 1.41
CA HIS A 262 10.52 16.75 1.63
C HIS A 262 9.63 17.24 0.48
N ILE A 263 9.48 16.45 -0.58
CA ILE A 263 8.96 16.89 -1.88
C ILE A 263 7.49 16.51 -2.04
N VAL A 264 7.12 15.25 -1.75
CA VAL A 264 5.78 14.75 -1.99
C VAL A 264 5.13 14.27 -0.72
N SER A 265 3.91 14.73 -0.47
CA SER A 265 3.03 14.17 0.57
C SER A 265 1.64 13.94 0.01
N TRP A 266 1.00 12.86 0.44
CA TRP A 266 -0.34 12.51 -0.02
C TRP A 266 -1.16 11.78 1.04
N SER A 267 -2.48 11.87 0.89
CA SER A 267 -3.43 11.08 1.68
C SER A 267 -4.07 10.04 0.75
N GLY A 268 -3.81 8.77 0.98
CA GLY A 268 -4.36 7.72 0.11
C GLY A 268 -3.63 6.39 0.18
N PHE A 269 -3.22 5.91 -0.99
CA PHE A 269 -2.72 4.56 -1.23
C PHE A 269 -1.44 4.57 -2.06
N SER A 270 -0.83 3.41 -2.22
CA SER A 270 0.18 3.13 -3.23
C SER A 270 -0.29 2.01 -4.15
N ALA A 271 -0.10 2.17 -5.45
CA ALA A 271 -0.28 1.13 -6.44
C ALA A 271 1.08 0.58 -6.83
N HIS A 272 1.24 -0.73 -6.80
CA HIS A 272 2.45 -1.43 -7.23
C HIS A 272 2.10 -2.20 -8.50
N LEU A 273 2.83 -1.96 -9.58
CA LEU A 273 2.62 -2.59 -10.88
C LEU A 273 3.80 -3.50 -11.19
N THR A 274 3.51 -4.73 -11.56
CA THR A 274 4.52 -5.68 -12.08
C THR A 274 4.18 -5.98 -13.52
N GLU A 275 5.19 -5.89 -14.40
CA GLU A 275 5.02 -6.16 -15.82
C GLU A 275 6.13 -7.02 -16.38
N THR A 276 5.89 -7.70 -17.50
CA THR A 276 6.91 -8.36 -18.29
C THR A 276 7.82 -7.32 -18.97
N CYS A 277 9.08 -7.66 -19.17
CA CYS A 277 10.05 -6.80 -19.88
C CYS A 277 11.04 -7.63 -20.71
N ALA A 278 10.61 -8.78 -21.22
CA ALA A 278 11.40 -9.59 -22.12
C ALA A 278 11.53 -8.89 -23.49
N PRO A 279 12.73 -8.92 -24.14
CA PRO A 279 12.96 -8.22 -25.38
C PRO A 279 12.12 -8.72 -26.57
N ASP A 280 11.64 -9.95 -26.49
CA ASP A 280 10.93 -10.68 -27.53
C ASP A 280 9.39 -10.71 -27.36
N GLY A 281 8.86 -9.88 -26.48
CA GLY A 281 7.42 -9.85 -26.20
C GLY A 281 6.89 -8.48 -25.79
N PRO A 282 5.57 -8.32 -25.70
CA PRO A 282 4.96 -7.10 -25.20
C PRO A 282 5.21 -6.94 -23.70
N ASN A 283 5.20 -5.70 -23.22
CA ASN A 283 5.11 -5.40 -21.81
C ASN A 283 3.66 -5.59 -21.36
N VAL A 284 3.43 -6.58 -20.50
CA VAL A 284 2.08 -6.89 -19.98
C VAL A 284 2.13 -6.78 -18.47
N ILE A 285 1.20 -6.02 -17.88
CA ILE A 285 1.02 -5.93 -16.43
C ILE A 285 0.51 -7.28 -15.93
N THR A 286 1.33 -7.97 -15.15
CA THR A 286 1.06 -9.33 -14.63
C THR A 286 0.60 -9.33 -13.18
N ASP A 287 0.85 -8.26 -12.44
CA ASP A 287 0.38 -8.10 -11.06
C ASP A 287 0.10 -6.64 -10.72
N VAL A 288 -0.94 -6.46 -9.89
CA VAL A 288 -1.31 -5.19 -9.31
C VAL A 288 -1.51 -5.37 -7.81
N ALA A 289 -0.83 -4.59 -6.99
CA ALA A 289 -1.07 -4.54 -5.56
C ALA A 289 -1.46 -3.13 -5.14
N THR A 290 -2.46 -3.02 -4.28
CA THR A 290 -2.89 -1.76 -3.67
C THR A 290 -2.63 -1.82 -2.18
N THR A 291 -1.86 -0.87 -1.66
CA THR A 291 -1.52 -0.80 -0.24
C THR A 291 -1.87 0.56 0.34
N ALA A 292 -2.00 0.62 1.67
CA ALA A 292 -2.06 1.92 2.34
C ALA A 292 -0.76 2.71 2.06
N ALA A 293 -0.87 4.03 1.91
CA ALA A 293 0.27 4.90 1.56
C ALA A 293 1.48 4.78 2.51
N THR A 294 1.29 4.30 3.73
CA THR A 294 2.34 4.09 4.73
C THR A 294 3.00 2.71 4.69
N THR A 295 2.56 1.83 3.77
CA THR A 295 3.15 0.50 3.61
C THR A 295 4.47 0.62 2.85
N HIS A 296 5.55 0.13 3.45
CA HIS A 296 6.86 0.13 2.79
C HIS A 296 6.91 -0.92 1.68
N ASP A 297 7.49 -0.57 0.52
CA ASP A 297 7.52 -1.39 -0.69
C ASP A 297 8.09 -2.80 -0.45
N SER A 298 9.11 -2.92 0.42
CA SER A 298 9.69 -4.22 0.79
C SER A 298 8.68 -5.21 1.37
N ARG A 299 7.58 -4.75 1.98
CA ARG A 299 6.52 -5.64 2.50
C ARG A 299 5.61 -6.20 1.42
N VAL A 300 5.65 -5.64 0.22
CA VAL A 300 4.73 -6.00 -0.87
C VAL A 300 5.29 -7.13 -1.73
N LEU A 301 6.60 -7.21 -1.89
CA LEU A 301 7.28 -8.16 -2.77
C LEU A 301 6.91 -9.64 -2.54
N PRO A 302 6.84 -10.17 -1.31
CA PRO A 302 6.41 -11.56 -1.08
C PRO A 302 4.99 -11.83 -1.57
N GLY A 303 4.08 -10.87 -1.39
CA GLY A 303 2.70 -10.97 -1.88
C GLY A 303 2.62 -10.96 -3.41
N ILE A 304 3.45 -10.16 -4.09
CA ILE A 304 3.58 -10.16 -5.55
C ILE A 304 4.00 -11.55 -6.04
N HIS A 305 5.07 -12.11 -5.48
CA HIS A 305 5.54 -13.46 -5.86
C HIS A 305 4.48 -14.54 -5.60
N ALA A 306 3.73 -14.47 -4.49
CA ALA A 306 2.66 -15.41 -4.20
C ALA A 306 1.52 -15.34 -5.24
N ARG A 307 1.12 -14.14 -5.68
CA ARG A 307 0.10 -13.96 -6.74
C ARG A 307 0.61 -14.41 -8.11
N LEU A 308 1.85 -14.06 -8.48
CA LEU A 308 2.48 -14.51 -9.72
C LEU A 308 2.61 -16.03 -9.77
N ARG A 309 2.95 -16.69 -8.63
CA ARG A 309 2.98 -18.16 -8.53
C ARG A 309 1.61 -18.76 -8.80
N ARG A 310 0.55 -18.22 -8.18
CA ARG A 310 -0.83 -18.69 -8.38
C ARG A 310 -1.26 -18.57 -9.86
N ARG A 311 -0.81 -17.53 -10.56
CA ARG A 311 -1.06 -17.29 -11.99
C ARG A 311 -0.20 -18.15 -12.92
N GLY A 312 0.82 -18.85 -12.40
CA GLY A 312 1.84 -19.53 -13.20
C GLY A 312 2.64 -18.55 -14.06
N LEU A 313 2.98 -17.38 -13.49
CA LEU A 313 3.69 -16.30 -14.16
C LEU A 313 4.91 -15.82 -13.36
N LEU A 314 5.48 -16.69 -12.49
CA LEU A 314 6.71 -16.36 -11.77
C LEU A 314 7.84 -16.03 -12.75
N PRO A 315 8.55 -14.90 -12.58
CA PRO A 315 9.72 -14.58 -13.38
C PRO A 315 10.92 -15.48 -13.02
N ALA A 316 11.89 -15.59 -13.92
CA ALA A 316 13.22 -16.07 -13.58
C ALA A 316 14.01 -14.95 -12.88
N GLU A 317 13.85 -13.72 -13.37
CA GLU A 317 14.46 -12.53 -12.80
C GLU A 317 13.41 -11.44 -12.57
N HIS A 318 13.45 -10.82 -11.38
CA HIS A 318 12.55 -9.74 -11.00
C HIS A 318 13.34 -8.47 -10.68
N LEU A 319 13.23 -7.46 -11.54
CA LEU A 319 13.88 -6.18 -11.41
C LEU A 319 13.03 -5.25 -10.52
N VAL A 320 13.61 -4.75 -9.44
CA VAL A 320 12.92 -3.89 -8.48
C VAL A 320 13.81 -2.74 -8.02
N ASP A 321 13.22 -1.67 -7.50
CA ASP A 321 14.02 -0.60 -6.91
C ASP A 321 14.53 -0.96 -5.49
N SER A 322 15.33 -0.06 -4.90
CA SER A 322 15.89 -0.25 -3.57
C SER A 322 14.83 -0.32 -2.46
N GLY A 323 13.63 0.21 -2.69
CA GLY A 323 12.51 0.17 -1.74
C GLY A 323 11.99 -1.25 -1.50
N TYR A 324 12.06 -2.12 -2.52
CA TYR A 324 11.64 -3.52 -2.41
C TYR A 324 12.72 -4.46 -1.88
N THR A 325 14.01 -4.07 -2.00
CA THR A 325 15.11 -4.98 -1.71
C THR A 325 15.39 -5.12 -0.21
N SER A 326 15.59 -6.35 0.22
CA SER A 326 16.19 -6.70 1.51
C SER A 326 16.89 -8.05 1.38
N LEU A 327 17.89 -8.32 2.22
CA LEU A 327 18.59 -9.61 2.21
C LEU A 327 17.65 -10.79 2.43
N VAL A 328 16.68 -10.62 3.32
CA VAL A 328 15.68 -11.64 3.62
C VAL A 328 14.83 -11.93 2.39
N HIS A 329 14.38 -10.90 1.68
CA HIS A 329 13.54 -11.08 0.48
C HIS A 329 14.30 -11.66 -0.70
N LEU A 330 15.57 -11.29 -0.88
CA LEU A 330 16.42 -11.88 -1.92
C LEU A 330 16.60 -13.39 -1.68
N GLU A 331 16.90 -13.75 -0.44
CA GLU A 331 17.07 -15.17 -0.04
C GLU A 331 15.77 -15.95 -0.16
N GLN A 332 14.65 -15.42 0.37
CA GLN A 332 13.35 -16.07 0.30
C GLN A 332 12.87 -16.25 -1.15
N ALA A 333 13.00 -15.24 -2.00
CA ALA A 333 12.59 -15.33 -3.40
C ALA A 333 13.38 -16.42 -4.14
N ALA A 334 14.68 -16.52 -3.88
CA ALA A 334 15.52 -17.55 -4.49
C ALA A 334 15.15 -18.95 -3.98
N ARG A 335 14.98 -19.12 -2.67
CA ARG A 335 14.69 -20.40 -2.03
C ARG A 335 13.26 -20.91 -2.33
N ASP A 336 12.25 -20.03 -2.13
CA ASP A 336 10.85 -20.44 -2.12
C ASP A 336 10.21 -20.40 -3.52
N HIS A 337 10.76 -19.58 -4.42
CA HIS A 337 10.21 -19.31 -5.75
C HIS A 337 11.18 -19.51 -6.92
N GLN A 338 12.48 -19.73 -6.63
CA GLN A 338 13.54 -19.78 -7.66
C GLN A 338 13.55 -18.50 -8.51
N VAL A 339 13.30 -17.35 -7.88
CA VAL A 339 13.30 -16.03 -8.50
C VAL A 339 14.57 -15.28 -8.09
N THR A 340 15.34 -14.81 -9.06
CA THR A 340 16.45 -13.89 -8.82
C THR A 340 15.91 -12.47 -8.73
N VAL A 341 15.90 -11.89 -7.52
CA VAL A 341 15.54 -10.48 -7.34
C VAL A 341 16.78 -9.61 -7.60
N THR A 342 16.68 -8.74 -8.59
CA THR A 342 17.74 -7.81 -9.00
C THR A 342 17.32 -6.38 -8.68
N GLY A 343 18.02 -5.76 -7.77
CA GLY A 343 17.80 -4.36 -7.37
C GLY A 343 18.88 -3.87 -6.43
N PRO A 344 19.08 -2.55 -6.28
CA PRO A 344 20.12 -2.01 -5.43
C PRO A 344 19.85 -2.38 -3.96
N LEU A 345 20.79 -3.06 -3.32
CA LEU A 345 20.74 -3.23 -1.87
C LEU A 345 21.02 -1.88 -1.19
N PRO A 346 20.25 -1.51 -0.14
CA PRO A 346 20.56 -0.34 0.64
C PRO A 346 22.00 -0.34 1.14
N GLY A 347 22.65 0.80 1.04
CA GLY A 347 24.03 0.98 1.47
C GLY A 347 24.21 0.74 2.97
N ASN A 348 25.44 0.76 3.44
CA ASN A 348 25.75 0.68 4.86
C ASN A 348 25.33 2.00 5.54
N PRO A 349 24.32 2.01 6.45
CA PRO A 349 23.82 3.24 7.06
C PRO A 349 24.69 3.76 8.21
N THR A 350 25.83 3.11 8.50
CA THR A 350 26.69 3.52 9.62
C THR A 350 27.29 4.90 9.37
N ARG A 351 27.55 5.62 10.47
CA ARG A 351 28.16 6.96 10.41
C ARG A 351 29.50 6.96 9.68
N GLN A 352 30.32 5.95 9.95
CA GLN A 352 31.66 5.79 9.33
C GLN A 352 31.54 5.70 7.81
N HIS A 353 30.64 4.82 7.33
CA HIS A 353 30.44 4.67 5.88
C HIS A 353 29.92 5.96 5.23
N ARG A 354 28.95 6.65 5.86
CA ARG A 354 28.38 7.91 5.33
C ARG A 354 29.39 9.06 5.27
N ARG A 355 30.38 9.06 6.17
CA ARG A 355 31.43 10.09 6.23
C ARG A 355 32.67 9.70 5.43
N GLY A 356 32.81 8.44 5.03
CA GLY A 356 34.05 7.93 4.46
C GLY A 356 35.23 7.93 5.44
N GLU A 357 34.93 7.95 6.75
CA GLU A 357 35.94 8.12 7.81
C GLU A 357 35.78 7.07 8.90
N GLY A 358 36.91 6.58 9.43
CA GLY A 358 36.93 5.63 10.53
C GLY A 358 36.53 4.21 10.13
N PHE A 359 36.39 3.32 11.13
CA PHE A 359 36.19 1.88 10.91
C PHE A 359 34.71 1.51 10.95
N GLY A 360 34.14 1.16 9.79
CA GLY A 360 32.83 0.57 9.63
C GLY A 360 32.86 -0.93 9.93
N ARG A 361 31.70 -1.60 9.73
CA ARG A 361 31.61 -3.05 9.94
C ARG A 361 32.52 -3.84 8.99
N ASP A 362 32.68 -3.36 7.76
CA ASP A 362 33.37 -4.07 6.70
C ASP A 362 34.91 -4.02 6.86
N ASP A 363 35.41 -3.19 7.79
CA ASP A 363 36.83 -3.13 8.18
C ASP A 363 37.21 -4.17 9.27
N PHE A 364 36.22 -4.90 9.78
CA PHE A 364 36.43 -5.97 10.76
C PHE A 364 36.43 -7.32 10.08
N HIS A 365 37.40 -8.16 10.41
CA HIS A 365 37.44 -9.54 9.92
C HIS A 365 36.49 -10.41 10.76
N ILE A 366 35.50 -11.04 10.12
CA ILE A 366 34.48 -11.89 10.77
C ILE A 366 34.82 -13.35 10.46
N ASP A 367 35.20 -14.11 11.48
CA ASP A 367 35.39 -15.55 11.42
C ASP A 367 34.15 -16.27 11.99
N PHE A 368 33.32 -16.79 11.11
CA PHE A 368 32.08 -17.50 11.48
C PHE A 368 32.35 -18.90 12.07
N ASP A 369 33.49 -19.53 11.74
CA ASP A 369 33.83 -20.87 12.19
C ASP A 369 34.32 -20.83 13.64
N ARG A 370 35.17 -19.84 13.96
CA ARG A 370 35.65 -19.59 15.32
C ARG A 370 34.66 -18.76 16.16
N ARG A 371 33.66 -18.16 15.53
CA ARG A 371 32.72 -17.19 16.16
C ARG A 371 33.45 -16.01 16.79
N GLU A 372 34.39 -15.44 16.05
CA GLU A 372 35.25 -14.34 16.47
C GLU A 372 35.22 -13.20 15.44
N VAL A 373 35.47 -11.99 15.92
CA VAL A 373 35.65 -10.81 15.08
C VAL A 373 36.95 -10.13 15.45
N THR A 374 37.84 -9.96 14.48
CA THR A 374 39.11 -9.24 14.68
C THR A 374 38.95 -7.79 14.22
N CYS A 375 39.25 -6.83 15.10
CA CYS A 375 39.21 -5.41 14.78
C CYS A 375 40.41 -4.98 13.92
N PRO A 376 40.41 -3.81 13.26
CA PRO A 376 41.53 -3.31 12.47
C PRO A 376 42.85 -3.16 13.23
N GLN A 377 42.82 -3.16 14.56
CA GLN A 377 44.00 -3.13 15.43
C GLN A 377 44.39 -4.51 15.99
N GLY A 378 43.87 -5.61 15.38
CA GLY A 378 44.25 -6.98 15.72
C GLY A 378 43.60 -7.53 17.01
N GLN A 379 42.74 -6.78 17.68
CA GLN A 379 42.04 -7.30 18.85
C GLN A 379 40.90 -8.24 18.45
N VAL A 380 40.78 -9.37 19.14
CA VAL A 380 39.71 -10.37 18.93
C VAL A 380 38.54 -10.10 19.90
N SER A 381 37.31 -10.19 19.41
CA SER A 381 36.11 -10.00 20.23
C SER A 381 36.02 -11.02 21.36
N GLN A 382 35.51 -10.60 22.51
CA GLN A 382 35.33 -11.46 23.69
C GLN A 382 33.92 -12.08 23.76
N GLY A 383 33.01 -11.66 22.93
CA GLY A 383 31.65 -12.20 22.90
C GLY A 383 31.08 -12.29 21.51
N TRP A 384 30.30 -13.36 21.27
CA TRP A 384 29.53 -13.58 20.06
C TRP A 384 28.11 -13.95 20.48
N HIS A 385 27.12 -13.14 20.11
CA HIS A 385 25.75 -13.27 20.56
C HIS A 385 24.77 -13.26 19.40
N GLY A 386 23.72 -14.04 19.51
CA GLY A 386 22.67 -14.16 18.48
C GLY A 386 22.83 -15.43 17.63
N PRO A 387 22.11 -15.52 16.47
CA PRO A 387 21.36 -14.42 15.84
C PRO A 387 20.09 -13.98 16.58
N TYR A 388 19.92 -12.69 16.79
CA TYR A 388 18.71 -12.11 17.38
C TYR A 388 17.72 -11.72 16.29
N PRO A 389 16.42 -11.99 16.46
CA PRO A 389 15.41 -11.46 15.56
C PRO A 389 15.38 -9.91 15.65
N THR A 390 15.12 -9.26 14.54
CA THR A 390 14.90 -7.82 14.49
C THR A 390 13.41 -7.50 14.58
N SER A 391 13.07 -6.28 14.94
CA SER A 391 11.67 -5.81 15.00
C SER A 391 11.00 -5.70 13.62
N SER A 392 11.78 -5.67 12.54
CA SER A 392 11.27 -5.62 11.18
C SER A 392 11.36 -6.99 10.52
N PRO A 393 10.26 -7.52 9.95
CA PRO A 393 10.27 -8.79 9.23
C PRO A 393 11.12 -8.75 7.93
N THR A 394 11.46 -7.55 7.47
CA THR A 394 12.29 -7.35 6.27
C THR A 394 13.78 -7.18 6.58
N ALA A 395 14.15 -7.10 7.85
CA ALA A 395 15.55 -6.97 8.28
C ALA A 395 16.11 -8.33 8.68
N ALA A 396 17.35 -8.59 8.26
CA ALA A 396 18.04 -9.81 8.61
C ALA A 396 18.25 -9.95 10.13
N PRO A 397 18.23 -11.16 10.68
CA PRO A 397 18.64 -11.41 12.05
C PRO A 397 20.05 -10.88 12.31
N LEU A 398 20.34 -10.48 13.53
CA LEU A 398 21.58 -9.80 13.87
C LEU A 398 22.43 -10.64 14.82
N ILE A 399 23.65 -10.96 14.41
CA ILE A 399 24.72 -11.44 15.27
C ILE A 399 25.51 -10.23 15.75
N VAL A 400 25.87 -10.20 17.03
CA VAL A 400 26.60 -9.10 17.64
C VAL A 400 27.88 -9.62 18.29
N ALA A 401 29.01 -9.23 17.74
CA ALA A 401 30.31 -9.41 18.37
C ALA A 401 30.63 -8.25 19.30
N ARG A 402 31.10 -8.56 20.52
CA ARG A 402 31.39 -7.57 21.56
C ARG A 402 32.86 -7.53 21.90
N PHE A 403 33.41 -6.35 21.97
CA PHE A 403 34.73 -6.07 22.54
C PHE A 403 34.57 -5.55 23.97
N THR A 404 35.64 -5.59 24.76
CA THR A 404 35.65 -5.09 26.13
C THR A 404 36.23 -3.68 26.19
N MET A 405 35.92 -2.96 27.28
CA MET A 405 36.54 -1.66 27.54
C MET A 405 38.05 -1.78 27.77
N GLY A 406 38.54 -2.89 28.32
CA GLY A 406 39.96 -3.15 28.45
C GLY A 406 40.72 -3.18 27.12
N GLN A 407 40.05 -3.69 26.08
CA GLN A 407 40.59 -3.68 24.69
C GLN A 407 40.46 -2.33 24.00
N CYS A 408 39.32 -1.65 24.17
CA CYS A 408 39.02 -0.43 23.44
C CYS A 408 39.55 0.86 24.07
N ARG A 409 39.70 0.92 25.41
CA ARG A 409 40.18 2.10 26.12
C ARG A 409 41.63 2.49 25.76
N PRO A 410 42.59 1.56 25.69
CA PRO A 410 43.97 1.89 25.32
C PRO A 410 44.17 2.04 23.81
N CYS A 411 43.14 1.81 22.98
CA CYS A 411 43.26 1.83 21.53
C CYS A 411 43.52 3.25 21.00
N PRO A 412 44.65 3.52 20.28
CA PRO A 412 45.00 4.85 19.82
C PRO A 412 44.03 5.40 18.77
N VAL A 413 43.31 4.53 18.05
CA VAL A 413 42.38 4.90 16.99
C VAL A 413 40.90 4.73 17.44
N ARG A 414 40.64 4.66 18.74
CA ARG A 414 39.31 4.47 19.28
C ARG A 414 38.30 5.49 18.78
N ALA A 415 38.68 6.75 18.59
CA ALA A 415 37.81 7.82 18.11
C ALA A 415 37.30 7.56 16.68
N GLN A 416 38.07 6.83 15.85
CA GLN A 416 37.66 6.40 14.51
C GLN A 416 36.69 5.21 14.54
N CYS A 417 36.67 4.48 15.64
CA CYS A 417 35.87 3.26 15.81
C CYS A 417 34.50 3.51 16.46
N THR A 418 34.47 4.34 17.52
CA THR A 418 33.24 4.63 18.28
C THR A 418 33.25 6.06 18.84
N THR A 419 32.05 6.65 18.94
CA THR A 419 31.84 7.95 19.59
C THR A 419 31.49 7.83 21.08
N SER A 420 31.14 6.61 21.55
CA SER A 420 30.81 6.37 22.94
C SER A 420 32.05 6.50 23.83
N ARG A 421 31.96 7.27 24.89
CA ARG A 421 33.03 7.35 25.90
C ARG A 421 33.00 6.18 26.88
N GLU A 422 31.82 5.62 27.13
CA GLU A 422 31.58 4.63 28.19
C GLU A 422 31.45 3.20 27.68
N SER A 423 31.22 3.01 26.37
CA SER A 423 31.02 1.68 25.78
C SER A 423 32.16 1.26 24.87
N ALA A 424 32.46 -0.04 24.90
CA ALA A 424 33.33 -0.67 23.89
C ALA A 424 32.63 -0.79 22.54
N ARG A 425 33.40 -1.10 21.51
CA ARG A 425 32.85 -1.38 20.16
C ARG A 425 32.02 -2.65 20.16
N ASN A 426 30.82 -2.57 19.57
CA ASN A 426 30.05 -3.73 19.16
C ASN A 426 29.92 -3.73 17.64
N VAL A 427 30.02 -4.91 17.04
CA VAL A 427 29.88 -5.08 15.58
C VAL A 427 28.72 -6.00 15.30
N GLY A 428 27.69 -5.46 14.62
CA GLY A 428 26.50 -6.22 14.24
C GLY A 428 26.54 -6.61 12.76
N PHE A 429 26.24 -7.87 12.46
CA PHE A 429 26.21 -8.41 11.09
C PHE A 429 25.20 -9.55 10.97
N PRO A 430 24.69 -9.86 9.76
CA PRO A 430 23.76 -10.97 9.56
C PRO A 430 24.47 -12.33 9.67
N PRO A 431 23.71 -13.45 9.79
CA PRO A 431 24.25 -14.80 9.65
C PRO A 431 25.06 -15.01 8.37
N ARG A 432 25.91 -16.03 8.35
CA ARG A 432 26.89 -16.32 7.26
C ARG A 432 26.23 -16.27 5.88
N GLU A 433 25.17 -17.04 5.67
CA GLU A 433 24.51 -17.16 4.37
C GLU A 433 24.03 -15.79 3.84
N LEU A 434 23.40 -15.00 4.71
CA LEU A 434 22.93 -13.67 4.37
C LEU A 434 24.07 -12.65 4.22
N ARG A 435 25.17 -12.85 4.97
CA ARG A 435 26.39 -12.02 4.81
C ARG A 435 27.07 -12.27 3.47
N ASP A 436 27.24 -13.53 3.12
CA ASP A 436 27.85 -13.93 1.84
C ASP A 436 26.99 -13.45 0.67
N LEU A 437 25.65 -13.59 0.77
CA LEU A 437 24.70 -13.00 -0.19
C LEU A 437 24.87 -11.48 -0.28
N GLN A 438 24.97 -10.78 0.86
CA GLN A 438 25.15 -9.33 0.89
C GLN A 438 26.42 -8.87 0.17
N LEU A 439 27.53 -9.56 0.43
CA LEU A 439 28.83 -9.24 -0.18
C LEU A 439 28.80 -9.49 -1.68
N ARG A 440 28.29 -10.66 -2.10
CA ARG A 440 28.14 -11.02 -3.50
C ARG A 440 27.30 -9.98 -4.26
N VAL A 441 26.08 -9.69 -3.79
CA VAL A 441 25.21 -8.73 -4.46
C VAL A 441 25.82 -7.34 -4.52
N ARG A 442 26.51 -6.89 -3.47
CA ARG A 442 27.19 -5.59 -3.46
C ARG A 442 28.35 -5.51 -4.45
N THR A 443 29.08 -6.59 -4.64
CA THR A 443 30.15 -6.68 -5.65
C THR A 443 29.55 -6.68 -7.05
N GLU A 444 28.54 -7.51 -7.29
CA GLU A 444 27.87 -7.61 -8.59
C GLU A 444 27.28 -6.28 -9.04
N GLN A 445 26.61 -5.53 -8.16
CA GLN A 445 25.96 -4.26 -8.52
C GLN A 445 26.95 -3.14 -8.92
N GLN A 446 28.26 -3.31 -8.69
CA GLN A 446 29.27 -2.39 -9.19
C GLN A 446 29.68 -2.69 -10.65
N THR A 447 29.38 -3.88 -11.14
CA THR A 447 29.82 -4.33 -12.47
C THR A 447 29.02 -3.64 -13.59
N PRO A 448 29.65 -3.36 -14.76
CA PRO A 448 28.92 -2.83 -15.91
C PRO A 448 27.80 -3.75 -16.40
N GLN A 449 27.98 -5.06 -16.31
CA GLN A 449 27.01 -6.07 -16.72
C GLN A 449 25.74 -5.98 -15.88
N TRP A 450 25.88 -5.88 -14.56
CA TRP A 450 24.74 -5.71 -13.67
C TRP A 450 23.99 -4.40 -13.95
N LYS A 451 24.73 -3.29 -14.16
CA LYS A 451 24.16 -1.98 -14.46
C LYS A 451 23.37 -1.99 -15.77
N ALA A 452 23.91 -2.61 -16.82
CA ALA A 452 23.21 -2.75 -18.10
C ALA A 452 21.93 -3.58 -17.97
N ARG A 453 21.98 -4.72 -17.26
CA ARG A 453 20.81 -5.57 -16.98
C ARG A 453 19.75 -4.83 -16.16
N TYR A 454 20.17 -4.14 -15.10
CA TYR A 454 19.29 -3.40 -14.23
C TYR A 454 18.64 -2.17 -14.91
N ALA A 455 19.31 -1.55 -15.89
CA ALA A 455 18.80 -0.39 -16.62
C ALA A 455 17.44 -0.64 -17.28
N VAL A 456 17.12 -1.90 -17.65
CA VAL A 456 15.83 -2.29 -18.22
C VAL A 456 14.66 -2.00 -17.26
N ARG A 457 14.94 -1.96 -15.94
CA ARG A 457 13.94 -1.63 -14.93
C ARG A 457 13.27 -0.27 -15.17
N SER A 458 14.02 0.73 -15.66
CA SER A 458 13.48 2.09 -15.86
C SER A 458 12.28 2.15 -16.81
N GLY A 459 12.12 1.18 -17.69
CA GLY A 459 10.97 1.14 -18.60
C GLY A 459 9.61 1.03 -17.90
N VAL A 460 9.55 0.49 -16.66
CA VAL A 460 8.29 0.46 -15.89
C VAL A 460 7.78 1.86 -15.53
N GLU A 461 8.66 2.86 -15.51
CA GLU A 461 8.27 4.25 -15.25
C GLU A 461 7.33 4.78 -16.34
N GLY A 462 7.50 4.31 -17.60
CA GLY A 462 6.57 4.60 -18.70
C GLY A 462 5.17 4.04 -18.43
N THR A 463 5.09 2.76 -18.08
CA THR A 463 3.82 2.09 -17.73
C THR A 463 3.16 2.71 -16.50
N VAL A 464 3.96 3.05 -15.46
CA VAL A 464 3.45 3.77 -14.28
C VAL A 464 2.93 5.15 -14.65
N ASN A 465 3.60 5.87 -15.55
CA ASN A 465 3.16 7.18 -16.00
C ASN A 465 1.85 7.09 -16.80
N GLU A 466 1.75 6.15 -17.72
CA GLU A 466 0.53 5.86 -18.49
C GLU A 466 -0.62 5.49 -17.54
N PHE A 467 -0.42 4.56 -16.64
CA PHE A 467 -1.39 4.18 -15.61
C PHE A 467 -1.85 5.38 -14.77
N ALA A 468 -0.91 6.20 -14.29
CA ALA A 468 -1.21 7.31 -13.39
C ALA A 468 -1.86 8.50 -14.09
N HIS A 469 -1.37 8.88 -15.27
CA HIS A 469 -1.76 10.10 -15.98
C HIS A 469 -2.60 9.82 -17.22
N GLY A 470 -2.28 8.82 -18.02
CA GLY A 470 -3.06 8.42 -19.18
C GLY A 470 -4.47 7.97 -18.81
N HIS A 471 -4.58 7.14 -17.76
CA HIS A 471 -5.86 6.62 -17.27
C HIS A 471 -6.39 7.29 -16.00
N GLY A 472 -5.77 8.38 -15.56
CA GLY A 472 -6.24 9.19 -14.45
C GLY A 472 -6.18 8.49 -13.07
N MET A 473 -5.34 7.46 -12.92
CA MET A 473 -5.22 6.67 -11.69
C MET A 473 -4.53 7.40 -10.54
N ARG A 474 -4.03 8.60 -10.77
CA ARG A 474 -3.51 9.47 -9.71
C ARG A 474 -4.57 9.81 -8.66
N HIS A 475 -5.84 9.72 -9.01
CA HIS A 475 -6.98 10.02 -8.14
C HIS A 475 -7.94 8.83 -8.08
N CYS A 476 -8.26 8.36 -6.86
CA CYS A 476 -9.31 7.38 -6.69
C CYS A 476 -10.67 7.96 -7.12
N ARG A 477 -11.46 7.16 -7.84
CA ARG A 477 -12.88 7.44 -8.12
C ARG A 477 -13.78 7.01 -6.97
N TYR A 478 -13.32 6.06 -6.15
CA TYR A 478 -14.07 5.39 -5.10
C TYR A 478 -13.39 5.55 -3.75
N ARG A 479 -14.14 5.36 -2.67
CA ARG A 479 -13.64 5.36 -1.30
C ARG A 479 -13.40 3.94 -0.81
N GLY A 480 -12.33 3.76 -0.06
CA GLY A 480 -11.92 2.47 0.49
C GLY A 480 -10.89 1.74 -0.37
N GLN A 481 -9.99 1.02 0.32
CA GLN A 481 -8.88 0.32 -0.33
C GLN A 481 -9.35 -0.74 -1.32
N ASP A 482 -10.42 -1.50 -0.98
CA ASP A 482 -10.93 -2.58 -1.83
C ASP A 482 -11.48 -2.03 -3.17
N LYS A 483 -12.27 -0.95 -3.12
CA LYS A 483 -12.79 -0.30 -4.34
C LYS A 483 -11.67 0.40 -5.14
N THR A 484 -10.67 0.93 -4.45
CA THR A 484 -9.46 1.47 -5.10
C THR A 484 -8.69 0.35 -5.80
N HIS A 485 -8.59 -0.83 -5.19
CA HIS A 485 -7.95 -1.99 -5.81
C HIS A 485 -8.67 -2.46 -7.09
N ILE A 486 -10.01 -2.50 -7.08
CA ILE A 486 -10.80 -2.78 -8.29
C ILE A 486 -10.45 -1.78 -9.40
N GLN A 487 -10.40 -0.50 -9.08
CA GLN A 487 -10.03 0.55 -10.02
C GLN A 487 -8.63 0.28 -10.62
N HIS A 488 -7.65 -0.07 -9.78
CA HIS A 488 -6.29 -0.38 -10.24
C HIS A 488 -6.24 -1.62 -11.13
N VAL A 489 -6.97 -2.67 -10.78
CA VAL A 489 -7.04 -3.90 -11.58
C VAL A 489 -7.69 -3.65 -12.94
N LEU A 490 -8.84 -2.98 -12.97
CA LEU A 490 -9.53 -2.65 -14.22
C LEU A 490 -8.67 -1.77 -15.14
N THR A 491 -7.93 -0.83 -14.57
CA THR A 491 -6.99 0.01 -15.34
C THR A 491 -5.79 -0.80 -15.84
N ALA A 492 -5.25 -1.72 -15.06
CA ALA A 492 -4.16 -2.56 -15.52
C ALA A 492 -4.59 -3.47 -16.69
N ILE A 493 -5.81 -4.00 -16.65
CA ILE A 493 -6.38 -4.76 -17.77
C ILE A 493 -6.59 -3.82 -18.97
N ALA A 494 -7.02 -2.57 -18.75
CA ALA A 494 -7.17 -1.56 -19.79
C ALA A 494 -5.83 -1.30 -20.49
N VAL A 495 -4.77 -1.02 -19.76
CA VAL A 495 -3.40 -0.82 -20.30
C VAL A 495 -2.92 -2.05 -21.08
N ASN A 496 -3.25 -3.27 -20.62
CA ASN A 496 -2.83 -4.49 -21.30
C ASN A 496 -3.53 -4.73 -22.65
N ILE A 497 -4.65 -4.05 -22.95
CA ILE A 497 -5.41 -4.22 -24.19
C ILE A 497 -5.28 -3.05 -25.16
N GLU A 498 -4.65 -1.97 -24.77
CA GLU A 498 -4.24 -0.86 -25.65
C GLU A 498 -2.94 -1.19 -26.38
#